data_1be75ce0a33242d123b0e7dd4da998fa
#
_entry.id   1be75ce0a33242d123b0e7dd4da998fa
#
_cell.length_a   1.000
_cell.length_b   1.000
_cell.length_c   1.000
_cell.angle_alpha   90.00
_cell.angle_beta   90.00
_cell.angle_gamma   90.00
#
_symmetry.space_group_name_H-M   'P 1'
#
loop_
_entity.id
_entity.type
_entity.pdbx_description
1 polymer ?
#
loop_
_entity_poly.entity_id
_entity_poly.type
_entity_poly.pdbx_seq_one_letter_code
_entity_poly.pdbx_strand_id
1 'polypeptide(L)'
;HANAPFTKGRKPAFHSPLDNFCKLRLWQLIDYATCIFIDADAIVLKTIDKLFDYPEFSAAPNVYESLADFHRLNSGVFVAKPSLATFGAMLKQLDEPDVFWRRTDQSFLETFFPDWQGLPVFMNMLQYVWFNLPELWDWKEIGVLHYQYEKPWEVDHPKAAPLQPLIELWHAFYSGEGIPEIGTLANPASAAAA
;
A
#
# COMPACT_ATOMS: atom_id res chain seq x y z
N HIS A 1 17.47 -5.68 -12.24
CA HIS A 1 17.14 -6.54 -13.39
C HIS A 1 16.91 -5.73 -14.65
N ALA A 2 18.00 -5.38 -15.38
CA ALA A 2 17.94 -4.59 -16.61
C ALA A 2 17.14 -5.28 -17.74
N ASN A 3 17.06 -6.59 -17.69
CA ASN A 3 16.40 -7.41 -18.71
C ASN A 3 14.99 -7.88 -18.33
N ALA A 4 14.50 -7.54 -17.14
CA ALA A 4 13.17 -7.94 -16.73
C ALA A 4 12.08 -7.36 -17.67
N PRO A 5 10.99 -8.09 -17.92
CA PRO A 5 9.97 -7.67 -18.89
C PRO A 5 9.36 -6.32 -18.59
N PHE A 6 9.30 -5.92 -17.33
CA PHE A 6 8.79 -4.62 -16.91
C PHE A 6 9.66 -3.43 -17.34
N THR A 7 10.91 -3.64 -17.78
CA THR A 7 11.77 -2.56 -18.27
C THR A 7 11.53 -2.25 -19.76
N LYS A 8 10.86 -3.12 -20.51
CA LYS A 8 10.72 -3.06 -21.97
C LYS A 8 9.48 -2.32 -22.49
N GLY A 9 8.62 -1.78 -21.67
CA GLY A 9 7.40 -1.12 -22.11
C GLY A 9 7.37 0.38 -21.86
N ARG A 10 6.40 1.08 -22.47
CA ARG A 10 6.07 2.46 -22.11
C ARG A 10 5.60 2.50 -20.67
N LYS A 11 6.24 3.32 -19.86
CA LYS A 11 5.93 3.50 -18.44
C LYS A 11 4.88 4.58 -18.27
N PRO A 12 3.98 4.45 -17.32
CA PRO A 12 3.36 5.61 -16.70
C PRO A 12 4.48 6.50 -16.11
N ALA A 13 4.36 7.82 -16.27
CA ALA A 13 5.42 8.76 -15.91
C ALA A 13 5.78 8.78 -14.40
N PHE A 14 4.91 8.24 -13.55
CA PHE A 14 5.04 8.28 -12.09
C PHE A 14 5.56 6.98 -11.45
N HIS A 15 5.91 5.94 -12.25
CA HIS A 15 6.50 4.71 -11.72
C HIS A 15 7.83 4.39 -12.37
N SER A 16 8.87 4.23 -11.56
CA SER A 16 10.11 3.59 -11.94
C SER A 16 10.04 2.09 -11.60
N PRO A 17 9.94 1.18 -12.57
CA PRO A 17 9.85 -0.24 -12.27
C PRO A 17 11.05 -0.78 -11.48
N LEU A 18 12.23 -0.19 -11.67
CA LEU A 18 13.44 -0.61 -10.96
C LEU A 18 13.36 -0.28 -9.46
N ASP A 19 12.79 0.88 -9.12
CA ASP A 19 12.68 1.33 -7.73
C ASP A 19 11.60 0.54 -6.98
N ASN A 20 10.46 0.26 -7.63
CA ASN A 20 9.35 -0.47 -7.00
C ASN A 20 9.72 -1.90 -6.61
N PHE A 21 10.61 -2.57 -7.36
CA PHE A 21 11.04 -3.93 -7.04
C PHE A 21 12.08 -4.02 -5.92
N CYS A 22 12.56 -2.90 -5.38
CA CYS A 22 13.45 -2.91 -4.22
C CYS A 22 12.81 -3.56 -2.99
N LYS A 23 11.47 -3.50 -2.85
CA LYS A 23 10.74 -4.15 -1.75
C LYS A 23 10.89 -5.68 -1.71
N LEU A 24 11.22 -6.33 -2.83
CA LEU A 24 11.52 -7.77 -2.86
C LEU A 24 12.77 -8.13 -2.02
N ARG A 25 13.65 -7.17 -1.75
CA ARG A 25 14.80 -7.38 -0.86
C ARG A 25 14.41 -7.67 0.57
N LEU A 26 13.18 -7.43 0.97
CA LEU A 26 12.65 -7.85 2.26
C LEU A 26 12.87 -9.35 2.50
N TRP A 27 12.74 -10.19 1.46
CA TRP A 27 12.98 -11.63 1.58
C TRP A 27 14.45 -12.01 1.82
N GLN A 28 15.38 -11.05 1.75
CA GLN A 28 16.78 -11.26 2.14
C GLN A 28 17.04 -11.01 3.64
N LEU A 29 16.08 -10.49 4.39
CA LEU A 29 16.21 -10.17 5.81
C LEU A 29 16.03 -11.42 6.70
N ILE A 30 16.82 -12.46 6.43
CA ILE A 30 16.68 -13.82 7.01
C ILE A 30 16.90 -13.89 8.52
N ASP A 31 17.38 -12.83 9.14
CA ASP A 31 17.52 -12.75 10.61
C ASP A 31 16.17 -12.49 11.31
N TYR A 32 15.11 -12.19 10.53
CA TYR A 32 13.76 -11.97 11.02
C TYR A 32 12.83 -13.11 10.61
N ALA A 33 12.01 -13.59 11.55
CA ALA A 33 11.04 -14.66 11.28
C ALA A 33 9.86 -14.17 10.42
N THR A 34 9.46 -12.91 10.62
CA THR A 34 8.34 -12.26 9.91
C THR A 34 8.67 -10.78 9.75
N CYS A 35 8.35 -10.20 8.60
CA CYS A 35 8.47 -8.79 8.33
C CYS A 35 7.13 -8.22 7.85
N ILE A 36 6.83 -7.00 8.27
CA ILE A 36 5.73 -6.20 7.75
C ILE A 36 6.36 -5.12 6.87
N PHE A 37 5.98 -5.10 5.59
CA PHE A 37 6.34 -4.03 4.67
C PHE A 37 5.29 -2.92 4.74
N ILE A 38 5.75 -1.67 4.71
CA ILE A 38 4.90 -0.47 4.63
C ILE A 38 5.54 0.45 3.61
N ASP A 39 4.77 0.93 2.62
CA ASP A 39 5.25 1.91 1.64
C ASP A 39 5.60 3.25 2.33
N ALA A 40 6.59 3.95 1.81
CA ALA A 40 7.11 5.19 2.40
C ALA A 40 6.12 6.37 2.36
N ASP A 41 5.04 6.25 1.59
CA ASP A 41 3.93 7.20 1.48
C ASP A 41 2.72 6.79 2.34
N ALA A 42 2.98 6.12 3.47
CA ALA A 42 1.96 5.74 4.44
C ALA A 42 2.28 6.27 5.84
N ILE A 43 1.22 6.47 6.64
CA ILE A 43 1.32 6.83 8.06
C ILE A 43 0.71 5.70 8.89
N VAL A 44 1.45 5.25 9.91
CA VAL A 44 0.94 4.30 10.92
C VAL A 44 0.23 5.09 12.01
N LEU A 45 -1.09 4.92 12.11
CA LEU A 45 -1.94 5.64 13.06
C LEU A 45 -2.16 4.90 14.38
N LYS A 46 -1.95 3.58 14.38
CA LYS A 46 -2.12 2.70 15.53
C LYS A 46 -1.11 1.57 15.48
N THR A 47 -0.97 0.84 16.62
CA THR A 47 -0.19 -0.40 16.62
C THR A 47 -0.74 -1.40 15.60
N ILE A 48 0.16 -1.97 14.81
CA ILE A 48 -0.11 -2.97 13.79
C ILE A 48 0.51 -4.33 14.13
N ASP A 49 0.95 -4.52 15.37
CA ASP A 49 1.68 -5.72 15.82
C ASP A 49 0.90 -7.02 15.55
N LYS A 50 -0.44 -6.96 15.53
CA LYS A 50 -1.29 -8.09 15.14
C LYS A 50 -0.99 -8.63 13.75
N LEU A 51 -0.39 -7.85 12.87
CA LEU A 51 -0.02 -8.30 11.53
C LEU A 51 1.07 -9.38 11.56
N PHE A 52 1.89 -9.45 12.61
CA PHE A 52 2.89 -10.52 12.77
C PHE A 52 2.27 -11.91 12.96
N ASP A 53 0.98 -11.99 13.32
CA ASP A 53 0.25 -13.24 13.47
C ASP A 53 -0.31 -13.79 12.14
N TYR A 54 -0.28 -12.97 11.08
CA TYR A 54 -0.77 -13.38 9.77
C TYR A 54 0.24 -14.24 9.02
N PRO A 55 -0.23 -15.19 8.19
CA PRO A 55 0.66 -16.03 7.39
C PRO A 55 1.33 -15.25 6.26
N GLU A 56 2.41 -15.77 5.70
CA GLU A 56 2.91 -15.34 4.40
C GLU A 56 2.03 -15.93 3.30
N PHE A 57 1.65 -15.23 2.30
CA PHE A 57 1.72 -13.81 2.04
C PHE A 57 0.35 -13.19 2.33
N SER A 58 0.34 -12.19 3.17
CA SER A 58 -0.89 -11.47 3.50
C SER A 58 -0.78 -10.01 3.10
N ALA A 59 -1.80 -9.45 2.46
CA ALA A 59 -1.85 -8.07 2.03
C ALA A 59 -3.29 -7.53 2.12
N ALA A 60 -3.44 -6.21 2.24
CA ALA A 60 -4.76 -5.61 2.22
C ALA A 60 -5.33 -5.54 0.79
N PRO A 61 -6.65 -5.56 0.61
CA PRO A 61 -7.26 -5.45 -0.72
C PRO A 61 -7.03 -4.07 -1.33
N ASN A 62 -6.95 -4.02 -2.67
CA ASN A 62 -6.72 -2.80 -3.44
C ASN A 62 -8.03 -2.02 -3.69
N VAL A 63 -8.78 -1.71 -2.64
CA VAL A 63 -10.09 -1.05 -2.72
C VAL A 63 -9.91 0.46 -2.59
N TYR A 64 -10.30 1.22 -3.60
CA TYR A 64 -10.28 2.70 -3.55
C TYR A 64 -11.30 3.37 -4.50
N GLU A 65 -11.80 2.70 -5.53
CA GLU A 65 -12.83 3.21 -6.43
C GLU A 65 -14.12 2.40 -6.33
N SER A 66 -13.99 1.09 -6.12
CA SER A 66 -15.10 0.15 -6.09
C SER A 66 -14.81 -1.04 -5.19
N LEU A 67 -15.84 -1.58 -4.54
CA LEU A 67 -15.77 -2.84 -3.81
C LEU A 67 -15.48 -4.05 -4.73
N ALA A 68 -15.66 -3.90 -6.03
CA ALA A 68 -15.34 -4.95 -7.01
C ALA A 68 -13.85 -5.32 -7.01
N ASP A 69 -12.95 -4.42 -6.54
CA ASP A 69 -11.51 -4.66 -6.49
C ASP A 69 -11.04 -5.40 -5.22
N PHE A 70 -11.97 -5.86 -4.37
CA PHE A 70 -11.64 -6.61 -3.15
C PHE A 70 -10.83 -7.90 -3.40
N HIS A 71 -10.92 -8.47 -4.59
CA HIS A 71 -10.19 -9.67 -4.99
C HIS A 71 -8.72 -9.40 -5.38
N ARG A 72 -8.31 -8.15 -5.44
CA ARG A 72 -6.95 -7.73 -5.78
C ARG A 72 -6.23 -7.23 -4.53
N LEU A 73 -4.95 -7.56 -4.41
CA LEU A 73 -4.12 -7.02 -3.33
C LEU A 73 -3.57 -5.62 -3.66
N ASN A 74 -3.27 -4.86 -2.61
CA ASN A 74 -2.40 -3.68 -2.69
C ASN A 74 -1.07 -3.98 -2.00
N SER A 75 0.05 -3.71 -2.67
CA SER A 75 1.40 -4.02 -2.18
C SER A 75 1.98 -2.94 -1.25
N GLY A 76 1.17 -1.98 -0.80
CA GLY A 76 1.61 -0.92 0.10
C GLY A 76 1.79 -1.36 1.55
N VAL A 77 1.03 -2.38 1.99
CA VAL A 77 1.21 -3.05 3.28
C VAL A 77 1.04 -4.54 3.09
N PHE A 78 2.05 -5.31 3.47
CA PHE A 78 1.98 -6.76 3.42
C PHE A 78 2.86 -7.44 4.47
N VAL A 79 2.54 -8.69 4.76
CA VAL A 79 3.27 -9.58 5.66
C VAL A 79 4.02 -10.61 4.84
N ALA A 80 5.32 -10.77 5.11
CA ALA A 80 6.18 -11.73 4.45
C ALA A 80 7.10 -12.45 5.44
N LYS A 81 7.52 -13.65 5.09
CA LYS A 81 8.53 -14.43 5.82
C LYS A 81 9.84 -14.45 5.01
N PRO A 82 10.91 -13.78 5.47
CA PRO A 82 12.18 -13.75 4.77
C PRO A 82 12.73 -15.16 4.45
N SER A 83 13.13 -15.34 3.19
CA SER A 83 13.67 -16.61 2.70
C SER A 83 14.51 -16.37 1.44
N LEU A 84 15.79 -16.78 1.46
CA LEU A 84 16.63 -16.69 0.27
C LEU A 84 16.15 -17.57 -0.88
N ALA A 85 15.48 -18.68 -0.57
CA ALA A 85 14.89 -19.57 -1.58
C ALA A 85 13.73 -18.85 -2.31
N THR A 86 12.82 -18.22 -1.53
CA THR A 86 11.72 -17.42 -2.08
C THR A 86 12.25 -16.22 -2.89
N PHE A 87 13.25 -15.51 -2.36
CA PHE A 87 13.89 -14.41 -3.09
C PHE A 87 14.49 -14.86 -4.43
N GLY A 88 15.21 -16.00 -4.43
CA GLY A 88 15.78 -16.58 -5.65
C GLY A 88 14.72 -16.97 -6.67
N ALA A 89 13.60 -17.55 -6.22
CA ALA A 89 12.47 -17.90 -7.08
C ALA A 89 11.82 -16.63 -7.70
N MET A 90 11.63 -15.57 -6.90
CA MET A 90 11.14 -14.28 -7.39
C MET A 90 12.04 -13.69 -8.48
N LEU A 91 13.36 -13.68 -8.26
CA LEU A 91 14.31 -13.17 -9.25
C LEU A 91 14.23 -13.94 -10.57
N LYS A 92 14.13 -15.26 -10.48
CA LYS A 92 13.98 -16.13 -11.66
C LYS A 92 12.70 -15.79 -12.42
N GLN A 93 11.57 -15.65 -11.71
CA GLN A 93 10.29 -15.35 -12.33
C GLN A 93 10.24 -13.95 -12.95
N LEU A 94 10.94 -12.95 -12.37
CA LEU A 94 11.06 -11.61 -12.96
C LEU A 94 11.75 -11.60 -14.33
N ASP A 95 12.61 -12.55 -14.61
CA ASP A 95 13.32 -12.66 -15.88
C ASP A 95 12.50 -13.41 -16.96
N GLU A 96 11.39 -14.05 -16.60
CA GLU A 96 10.49 -14.72 -17.53
C GLU A 96 9.59 -13.70 -18.26
N PRO A 97 9.36 -13.86 -19.57
CA PRO A 97 8.47 -12.98 -20.32
C PRO A 97 7.01 -13.24 -19.96
N ASP A 98 6.20 -12.17 -19.95
CA ASP A 98 4.72 -12.22 -19.90
C ASP A 98 4.11 -12.96 -18.69
N VAL A 99 4.84 -13.07 -17.58
CA VAL A 99 4.39 -13.80 -16.38
C VAL A 99 3.32 -13.01 -15.60
N PHE A 100 3.31 -11.69 -15.70
CA PHE A 100 2.34 -10.84 -15.01
C PHE A 100 1.83 -9.70 -15.91
N TRP A 101 0.55 -9.40 -15.79
CA TRP A 101 -0.20 -8.56 -16.74
C TRP A 101 0.12 -7.06 -16.67
N ARG A 102 0.52 -6.55 -15.52
CA ARG A 102 1.05 -5.18 -15.35
C ARG A 102 2.49 -5.24 -14.87
N ARG A 103 3.29 -4.30 -15.34
CA ARG A 103 4.72 -4.23 -15.00
C ARG A 103 4.95 -3.48 -13.69
N THR A 104 4.25 -3.89 -12.64
CA THR A 104 4.35 -3.34 -11.28
C THR A 104 4.70 -4.44 -10.29
N ASP A 105 5.31 -4.06 -9.17
CA ASP A 105 5.58 -4.94 -8.04
C ASP A 105 4.29 -5.59 -7.52
N GLN A 106 3.19 -4.85 -7.46
CA GLN A 106 1.89 -5.37 -7.03
C GLN A 106 1.40 -6.51 -7.93
N SER A 107 1.40 -6.32 -9.26
CA SER A 107 0.99 -7.36 -10.20
C SER A 107 1.91 -8.56 -10.17
N PHE A 108 3.20 -8.34 -9.92
CA PHE A 108 4.16 -9.42 -9.72
C PHE A 108 3.83 -10.22 -8.46
N LEU A 109 3.61 -9.55 -7.33
CA LEU A 109 3.29 -10.22 -6.06
C LEU A 109 1.96 -10.97 -6.12
N GLU A 110 0.93 -10.41 -6.78
CA GLU A 110 -0.34 -11.10 -7.06
C GLU A 110 -0.13 -12.41 -7.84
N THR A 111 0.78 -12.39 -8.81
CA THR A 111 1.08 -13.57 -9.63
C THR A 111 1.95 -14.58 -8.89
N PHE A 112 2.92 -14.10 -8.11
CA PHE A 112 3.84 -14.97 -7.36
C PHE A 112 3.17 -15.65 -6.17
N PHE A 113 2.22 -14.97 -5.51
CA PHE A 113 1.44 -15.47 -4.38
C PHE A 113 -0.06 -15.52 -4.74
N PRO A 114 -0.50 -16.47 -5.59
CA PRO A 114 -1.89 -16.50 -6.05
C PRO A 114 -2.90 -16.79 -4.91
N ASP A 115 -2.45 -17.45 -3.84
CA ASP A 115 -3.26 -17.80 -2.67
C ASP A 115 -3.05 -16.83 -1.49
N TRP A 116 -2.74 -15.56 -1.78
CA TRP A 116 -2.53 -14.55 -0.74
C TRP A 116 -3.72 -14.42 0.22
N GLN A 117 -3.42 -14.08 1.48
CA GLN A 117 -4.43 -13.89 2.52
C GLN A 117 -4.81 -12.42 2.66
N GLY A 118 -6.11 -12.14 2.80
CA GLY A 118 -6.60 -10.77 2.98
C GLY A 118 -6.31 -10.24 4.39
N LEU A 119 -5.60 -9.11 4.49
CA LEU A 119 -5.60 -8.27 5.68
C LEU A 119 -6.87 -7.43 5.72
N PRO A 120 -7.33 -6.98 6.90
CA PRO A 120 -8.39 -5.98 6.97
C PRO A 120 -8.02 -4.72 6.16
N VAL A 121 -8.97 -4.17 5.41
CA VAL A 121 -8.76 -2.97 4.57
C VAL A 121 -8.17 -1.80 5.37
N PHE A 122 -8.51 -1.69 6.65
CA PHE A 122 -8.02 -0.66 7.57
C PHE A 122 -6.51 -0.75 7.86
N MET A 123 -5.87 -1.88 7.54
CA MET A 123 -4.41 -2.01 7.68
C MET A 123 -3.64 -1.45 6.48
N ASN A 124 -4.35 -0.99 5.46
CA ASN A 124 -3.80 -0.24 4.32
C ASN A 124 -4.91 0.61 3.70
N MET A 125 -5.45 1.56 4.49
CA MET A 125 -6.53 2.43 4.06
C MET A 125 -6.03 3.40 3.00
N LEU A 126 -6.48 3.22 1.76
CA LEU A 126 -6.07 4.05 0.63
C LEU A 126 -6.80 5.41 0.67
N GLN A 127 -6.06 6.51 0.45
CA GLN A 127 -6.63 7.87 0.57
C GLN A 127 -7.86 8.11 -0.32
N TYR A 128 -7.98 7.43 -1.46
CA TYR A 128 -9.13 7.62 -2.36
C TYR A 128 -10.43 7.01 -1.84
N VAL A 129 -10.37 6.11 -0.85
CA VAL A 129 -11.57 5.63 -0.13
C VAL A 129 -12.28 6.81 0.53
N TRP A 130 -11.55 7.85 0.97
CA TRP A 130 -12.08 9.05 1.61
C TRP A 130 -13.26 9.68 0.85
N PHE A 131 -13.19 9.76 -0.48
CA PHE A 131 -14.22 10.40 -1.28
C PHE A 131 -14.98 9.44 -2.22
N ASN A 132 -14.41 8.26 -2.56
CA ASN A 132 -15.09 7.30 -3.43
C ASN A 132 -15.99 6.33 -2.66
N LEU A 133 -15.58 5.94 -1.45
CA LEU A 133 -16.24 4.92 -0.63
C LEU A 133 -16.26 5.36 0.84
N PRO A 134 -16.85 6.55 1.13
CA PRO A 134 -16.81 7.15 2.47
C PRO A 134 -17.43 6.27 3.56
N GLU A 135 -18.35 5.38 3.19
CA GLU A 135 -18.97 4.42 4.11
C GLU A 135 -18.00 3.37 4.67
N LEU A 136 -16.86 3.15 4.01
CA LEU A 136 -15.79 2.28 4.54
C LEU A 136 -14.84 3.01 5.49
N TRP A 137 -14.93 4.33 5.59
CA TRP A 137 -13.98 5.10 6.37
C TRP A 137 -14.36 5.13 7.85
N ASP A 138 -13.51 4.58 8.69
CA ASP A 138 -13.64 4.69 10.15
C ASP A 138 -12.27 4.95 10.78
N TRP A 139 -12.07 6.18 11.28
CA TRP A 139 -10.84 6.57 11.96
C TRP A 139 -10.49 5.68 13.16
N LYS A 140 -11.51 5.08 13.79
CA LYS A 140 -11.27 4.18 14.93
C LYS A 140 -10.67 2.85 14.53
N GLU A 141 -10.86 2.45 13.29
CA GLU A 141 -10.37 1.16 12.77
C GLU A 141 -9.08 1.29 11.96
N ILE A 142 -8.83 2.45 11.32
CA ILE A 142 -7.67 2.65 10.46
C ILE A 142 -6.37 2.51 11.24
N GLY A 143 -5.57 1.51 10.88
CA GLY A 143 -4.22 1.27 11.41
C GLY A 143 -3.15 1.96 10.59
N VAL A 144 -3.26 1.89 9.26
CA VAL A 144 -2.33 2.51 8.32
C VAL A 144 -3.11 3.31 7.27
N LEU A 145 -2.78 4.59 7.10
CA LEU A 145 -3.27 5.45 6.04
C LEU A 145 -2.22 5.55 4.94
N HIS A 146 -2.59 5.23 3.70
CA HIS A 146 -1.69 5.17 2.56
C HIS A 146 -2.08 6.19 1.49
N TYR A 147 -1.15 7.07 1.17
CA TYR A 147 -1.30 8.15 0.18
C TYR A 147 -0.91 7.67 -1.23
N GLN A 148 -1.71 6.73 -1.78
CA GLN A 148 -1.48 6.25 -3.14
C GLN A 148 -1.70 7.38 -4.18
N TYR A 149 -1.09 7.27 -5.36
CA TYR A 149 -1.12 8.25 -6.45
C TYR A 149 -0.46 9.58 -6.06
N GLU A 150 -1.22 10.69 -6.04
CA GLU A 150 -0.72 12.02 -5.70
C GLU A 150 -0.28 12.07 -4.23
N LYS A 151 0.80 12.80 -3.95
CA LYS A 151 1.41 12.82 -2.64
C LYS A 151 1.04 14.09 -1.86
N PRO A 152 0.84 13.99 -0.54
CA PRO A 152 0.44 15.14 0.29
C PRO A 152 1.47 16.27 0.33
N TRP A 153 2.71 16.01 -0.11
CA TRP A 153 3.79 17.02 -0.21
C TRP A 153 3.89 17.66 -1.60
N GLU A 154 3.05 17.29 -2.56
CA GLU A 154 3.05 17.89 -3.90
C GLU A 154 2.41 19.29 -3.85
N VAL A 155 3.10 20.29 -4.45
CA VAL A 155 2.65 21.69 -4.44
C VAL A 155 1.35 21.86 -5.23
N ASP A 156 1.25 21.20 -6.39
CA ASP A 156 0.09 21.26 -7.30
C ASP A 156 -0.73 19.97 -7.23
N HIS A 157 -1.18 19.61 -6.02
CA HIS A 157 -1.92 18.38 -5.80
C HIS A 157 -3.30 18.44 -6.46
N PRO A 158 -3.58 17.66 -7.54
CA PRO A 158 -4.81 17.80 -8.34
C PRO A 158 -6.09 17.40 -7.59
N LYS A 159 -5.95 16.71 -6.46
CA LYS A 159 -7.04 16.31 -5.55
C LYS A 159 -6.98 17.02 -4.20
N ALA A 160 -6.29 18.17 -4.13
CA ALA A 160 -6.10 18.86 -2.84
C ALA A 160 -7.43 19.16 -2.15
N ALA A 161 -8.43 19.70 -2.86
CA ALA A 161 -9.70 20.08 -2.24
C ALA A 161 -10.43 18.90 -1.54
N PRO A 162 -10.69 17.74 -2.19
CA PRO A 162 -11.35 16.64 -1.53
C PRO A 162 -10.47 15.93 -0.49
N LEU A 163 -9.14 16.01 -0.59
CA LEU A 163 -8.19 15.33 0.30
C LEU A 163 -7.58 16.26 1.36
N GLN A 164 -8.03 17.52 1.46
CA GLN A 164 -7.46 18.50 2.36
C GLN A 164 -7.28 17.98 3.81
N PRO A 165 -8.27 17.31 4.46
CA PRO A 165 -8.08 16.81 5.81
C PRO A 165 -6.97 15.77 5.93
N LEU A 166 -6.77 14.94 4.90
CA LEU A 166 -5.71 13.92 4.90
C LEU A 166 -4.34 14.55 4.63
N ILE A 167 -4.26 15.57 3.78
CA ILE A 167 -3.05 16.33 3.51
C ILE A 167 -2.59 17.06 4.79
N GLU A 168 -3.51 17.73 5.49
CA GLU A 168 -3.23 18.40 6.76
C GLU A 168 -2.75 17.41 7.83
N LEU A 169 -3.38 16.24 7.90
CA LEU A 169 -2.95 15.17 8.79
C LEU A 169 -1.51 14.74 8.49
N TRP A 170 -1.16 14.54 7.22
CA TRP A 170 0.21 14.19 6.83
C TRP A 170 1.21 15.26 7.28
N HIS A 171 0.91 16.55 7.06
CA HIS A 171 1.78 17.65 7.47
C HIS A 171 1.96 17.73 8.99
N ALA A 172 0.90 17.47 9.77
CA ALA A 172 0.97 17.38 11.23
C ALA A 172 1.93 16.26 11.68
N PHE A 173 1.82 15.07 11.08
CA PHE A 173 2.75 13.97 11.36
C PHE A 173 4.18 14.28 10.94
N TYR A 174 4.37 14.89 9.77
CA TYR A 174 5.68 15.26 9.25
C TYR A 174 6.40 16.30 10.12
N SER A 175 5.67 17.32 10.60
CA SER A 175 6.23 18.34 11.49
C SER A 175 6.37 17.88 12.94
N GLY A 176 5.60 16.87 13.36
CA GLY A 176 5.46 16.45 14.75
C GLY A 176 4.65 17.43 15.61
N GLU A 177 3.95 18.39 14.99
CA GLU A 177 3.18 19.42 15.66
C GLU A 177 1.70 19.33 15.29
N GLY A 178 0.82 19.56 16.27
CA GLY A 178 -0.62 19.64 16.04
C GLY A 178 -1.27 18.32 15.59
N ILE A 179 -0.64 17.18 15.90
CA ILE A 179 -1.20 15.86 15.57
C ILE A 179 -2.53 15.72 16.32
N PRO A 180 -3.67 15.56 15.60
CA PRO A 180 -4.97 15.42 16.24
C PRO A 180 -5.12 14.05 16.90
N GLU A 181 -6.04 13.95 17.86
CA GLU A 181 -6.50 12.66 18.36
C GLU A 181 -7.33 11.97 17.26
N ILE A 182 -6.75 10.96 16.61
CA ILE A 182 -7.28 10.35 15.38
C ILE A 182 -8.73 9.86 15.55
N GLY A 183 -9.05 9.25 16.69
CA GLY A 183 -10.40 8.72 16.97
C GLY A 183 -11.50 9.80 17.11
N THR A 184 -11.14 11.08 17.15
CA THR A 184 -12.08 12.21 17.24
C THR A 184 -12.33 12.91 15.91
N LEU A 185 -11.59 12.54 14.88
CA LEU A 185 -11.75 13.12 13.55
C LEU A 185 -13.11 12.75 12.94
N ALA A 186 -13.70 13.70 12.21
CA ALA A 186 -14.95 13.45 11.50
C ALA A 186 -14.74 12.51 10.32
N ASN A 187 -15.62 11.53 10.16
CA ASN A 187 -15.65 10.67 8.98
C ASN A 187 -16.17 11.43 7.75
N PRO A 188 -15.76 11.09 6.52
CA PRO A 188 -16.14 11.81 5.31
C PRO A 188 -17.66 11.84 5.05
N ALA A 189 -18.38 10.78 5.40
CA ALA A 189 -19.84 10.70 5.23
C ALA A 189 -20.59 11.71 6.13
N SER A 190 -20.04 12.10 7.28
CA SER A 190 -20.64 13.10 8.16
C SER A 190 -20.30 14.54 7.75
N ALA A 191 -19.20 14.76 7.05
CA ALA A 191 -18.82 16.08 6.53
C ALA A 191 -19.67 16.52 5.32
N ALA A 192 -20.24 15.57 4.57
CA ALA A 192 -21.11 15.83 3.42
C ALA A 192 -22.58 16.16 3.83
N ALA A 193 -22.93 15.95 5.08
CA ALA A 193 -24.29 16.16 5.63
C ALA A 193 -24.44 17.49 6.38
N ALA A 194 -23.39 18.29 6.47
CA ALA A 194 -23.35 19.62 7.10
C ALA A 194 -23.20 20.73 6.05
#